data_8d57194e21785d15aaffab1bba3037b8
#
_entry.id   8d57194e21785d15aaffab1bba3037b8
#
_cell.length_a   1.000
_cell.length_b   1.000
_cell.length_c   1.000
_cell.angle_alpha   90.00
_cell.angle_beta   90.00
_cell.angle_gamma   90.00
#
_symmetry.space_group_name_H-M   'P 1'
#
loop_
_entity.id
_entity.type
_entity.pdbx_description
1 polymer ?
#
loop_
_entity_poly.entity_id
_entity_poly.type
_entity_poly.pdbx_seq_one_letter_code
_entity_poly.pdbx_strand_id
1 'polypeptide(L)'
;QETQKKIYNILQLRLHPNIIALKEKVDKAPKDKVFEIKLTYLTARGNWYYSSWKGDQSKSGGIATNIGIHFFDMLLWIFGAVKKNIVHIHAHDRAAGYLQLEKANVKWFLSINKDLISTDQNVHRSLEIEGEQIDFSSGFEDLHTKSYENIINGKGFQTNVTKPSIELAYQIRNALISDEIINQ
;
A
#
# COMPACT_ATOMS: atom_id res chain seq x y z
N GLN A 1 6.97 -14.93 -22.27
CA GLN A 1 7.73 -14.36 -23.40
C GLN A 1 7.30 -14.93 -24.77
N GLU A 2 6.62 -16.08 -24.80
CA GLU A 2 6.21 -16.75 -26.03
C GLU A 2 5.17 -15.99 -26.86
N THR A 3 4.34 -15.14 -26.22
CA THR A 3 3.24 -14.47 -26.93
C THR A 3 3.50 -13.00 -27.22
N GLN A 4 4.59 -12.41 -26.76
CA GLN A 4 4.91 -10.97 -26.81
C GLN A 4 3.77 -10.06 -26.23
N LYS A 5 2.80 -10.64 -25.53
CA LYS A 5 1.73 -9.90 -24.86
C LYS A 5 2.24 -9.27 -23.57
N LYS A 6 1.75 -8.07 -23.28
CA LYS A 6 2.10 -7.32 -22.06
C LYS A 6 1.01 -7.52 -21.01
N ILE A 7 1.44 -7.69 -19.77
CA ILE A 7 0.56 -7.69 -18.60
C ILE A 7 0.78 -6.36 -17.88
N TYR A 8 -0.31 -5.67 -17.57
CA TYR A 8 -0.31 -4.42 -16.83
C TYR A 8 -1.03 -4.60 -15.50
N ASN A 9 -0.51 -3.97 -14.46
CA ASN A 9 -1.11 -3.97 -13.14
C ASN A 9 -1.78 -2.61 -12.87
N ILE A 10 -2.95 -2.64 -12.23
CA ILE A 10 -3.65 -1.43 -11.80
C ILE A 10 -3.26 -1.13 -10.36
N LEU A 11 -2.25 -0.28 -10.20
CA LEU A 11 -1.75 0.23 -8.94
C LEU A 11 -1.90 1.76 -8.95
N GLN A 12 -3.16 2.17 -8.93
CA GLN A 12 -3.62 3.51 -9.29
C GLN A 12 -3.17 4.62 -8.33
N LEU A 13 -2.68 4.30 -7.12
CA LEU A 13 -2.21 5.33 -6.19
C LEU A 13 -1.03 6.13 -6.74
N ARG A 14 -0.22 5.56 -7.63
CA ARG A 14 0.84 6.29 -8.34
C ARG A 14 0.30 7.42 -9.22
N LEU A 15 -1.00 7.42 -9.55
CA LEU A 15 -1.65 8.45 -10.38
C LEU A 15 -2.36 9.52 -9.54
N HIS A 16 -2.37 9.37 -8.21
CA HIS A 16 -2.99 10.34 -7.32
C HIS A 16 -2.17 11.63 -7.26
N PRO A 17 -2.79 12.83 -7.45
CA PRO A 17 -2.05 14.09 -7.56
C PRO A 17 -1.12 14.37 -6.37
N ASN A 18 -1.61 14.19 -5.13
CA ASN A 18 -0.81 14.46 -3.93
C ASN A 18 0.32 13.42 -3.76
N ILE A 19 0.14 12.20 -4.28
CA ILE A 19 1.18 11.17 -4.27
C ILE A 19 2.27 11.47 -5.31
N ILE A 20 1.89 12.01 -6.47
CA ILE A 20 2.85 12.49 -7.47
C ILE A 20 3.66 13.65 -6.90
N ALA A 21 3.00 14.64 -6.30
CA ALA A 21 3.67 15.79 -5.67
C ALA A 21 4.62 15.34 -4.54
N LEU A 22 4.19 14.38 -3.72
CA LEU A 22 5.05 13.78 -2.69
C LEU A 22 6.28 13.11 -3.29
N LYS A 23 6.11 12.33 -4.35
CA LYS A 23 7.24 11.69 -5.07
C LYS A 23 8.25 12.73 -5.53
N GLU A 24 7.79 13.82 -6.14
CA GLU A 24 8.66 14.91 -6.59
C GLU A 24 9.41 15.59 -5.44
N LYS A 25 8.73 15.77 -4.27
CA LYS A 25 9.36 16.31 -3.05
C LYS A 25 10.48 15.40 -2.55
N VAL A 26 10.21 14.10 -2.51
CA VAL A 26 11.20 13.09 -2.06
C VAL A 26 12.37 12.96 -3.03
N ASP A 27 12.13 13.07 -4.35
CA ASP A 27 13.20 13.01 -5.35
C ASP A 27 14.16 14.22 -5.28
N LYS A 28 13.65 15.38 -4.86
CA LYS A 28 14.44 16.61 -4.64
C LYS A 28 15.14 16.65 -3.29
N ALA A 29 14.77 15.78 -2.34
CA ALA A 29 15.37 15.75 -1.01
C ALA A 29 16.83 15.24 -1.06
N PRO A 30 17.66 15.59 -0.06
CA PRO A 30 19.01 15.05 0.07
C PRO A 30 19.03 13.50 -0.01
N LYS A 31 20.07 12.93 -0.60
CA LYS A 31 20.17 11.49 -0.83
C LYS A 31 20.17 10.67 0.46
N ASP A 32 20.71 11.24 1.53
CA ASP A 32 20.80 10.66 2.88
C ASP A 32 19.58 10.89 3.74
N LYS A 33 18.61 11.69 3.27
CA LYS A 33 17.36 11.93 4.01
C LYS A 33 16.53 10.67 4.09
N VAL A 34 16.23 10.26 5.32
CA VAL A 34 15.27 9.20 5.65
C VAL A 34 14.04 9.85 6.27
N PHE A 35 12.86 9.49 5.80
CA PHE A 35 11.58 10.04 6.22
C PHE A 35 10.89 9.11 7.23
N GLU A 36 10.31 9.66 8.28
CA GLU A 36 9.47 8.93 9.22
C GLU A 36 8.00 8.99 8.77
N ILE A 37 7.39 7.82 8.59
CA ILE A 37 6.06 7.69 8.00
C ILE A 37 5.15 6.85 8.89
N LYS A 38 3.90 7.33 9.05
CA LYS A 38 2.80 6.53 9.59
C LYS A 38 1.72 6.42 8.53
N LEU A 39 1.38 5.20 8.18
CA LEU A 39 0.31 4.87 7.25
C LEU A 39 -0.79 4.12 7.98
N THR A 40 -2.00 4.66 7.97
CA THR A 40 -3.19 3.99 8.50
C THR A 40 -4.27 3.95 7.44
N TYR A 41 -4.80 2.77 7.18
CA TYR A 41 -5.96 2.60 6.32
C TYR A 41 -6.98 1.68 6.96
N LEU A 42 -8.14 2.23 7.24
CA LEU A 42 -9.28 1.50 7.78
C LEU A 42 -10.42 1.57 6.75
N THR A 43 -11.02 0.44 6.45
CA THR A 43 -12.16 0.39 5.52
C THR A 43 -13.15 -0.67 5.97
N ALA A 44 -14.31 -0.22 6.49
CA ALA A 44 -15.34 -1.12 6.95
C ALA A 44 -15.80 -2.07 5.83
N ARG A 45 -15.83 -3.36 6.14
CA ARG A 45 -16.38 -4.38 5.24
C ARG A 45 -17.55 -5.07 5.92
N GLY A 46 -18.65 -5.23 5.16
CA GLY A 46 -19.81 -5.95 5.63
C GLY A 46 -19.64 -7.48 5.55
N ASN A 47 -20.63 -8.21 6.03
CA ASN A 47 -20.65 -9.68 6.06
C ASN A 47 -20.39 -10.31 4.69
N TRP A 48 -20.78 -9.65 3.60
CA TRP A 48 -20.52 -10.11 2.23
C TRP A 48 -19.02 -10.35 1.94
N TYR A 49 -18.15 -9.54 2.56
CA TYR A 49 -16.70 -9.68 2.38
C TYR A 49 -16.23 -11.02 2.94
N TYR A 50 -16.64 -11.34 4.16
CA TYR A 50 -16.27 -12.59 4.84
C TYR A 50 -16.88 -13.82 4.19
N SER A 51 -18.06 -13.68 3.57
CA SER A 51 -18.75 -14.76 2.84
C SER A 51 -18.20 -14.95 1.42
N SER A 52 -17.42 -14.02 0.91
CA SER A 52 -16.84 -14.07 -0.45
C SER A 52 -15.44 -14.67 -0.44
N TRP A 53 -14.91 -14.96 -1.64
CA TRP A 53 -13.52 -15.38 -1.79
C TRP A 53 -12.50 -14.37 -1.23
N LYS A 54 -12.88 -13.09 -1.09
CA LYS A 54 -12.02 -12.03 -0.53
C LYS A 54 -11.76 -12.21 0.96
N GLY A 55 -12.70 -12.77 1.71
CA GLY A 55 -12.53 -13.11 3.12
C GLY A 55 -11.72 -14.39 3.36
N ASP A 56 -11.61 -15.24 2.35
CA ASP A 56 -10.79 -16.44 2.40
C ASP A 56 -9.31 -16.10 2.11
N GLN A 57 -8.50 -16.10 3.14
CA GLN A 57 -7.08 -15.76 3.05
C GLN A 57 -6.30 -16.66 2.09
N SER A 58 -6.70 -17.93 1.95
CA SER A 58 -6.03 -18.86 1.04
C SER A 58 -6.23 -18.47 -0.42
N LYS A 59 -7.39 -17.90 -0.76
CA LYS A 59 -7.76 -17.46 -2.12
C LYS A 59 -7.33 -16.02 -2.41
N SER A 60 -7.57 -15.13 -1.46
CA SER A 60 -7.37 -13.69 -1.66
C SER A 60 -5.97 -13.20 -1.32
N GLY A 61 -5.24 -13.94 -0.51
CA GLY A 61 -3.98 -13.51 0.08
C GLY A 61 -4.13 -12.57 1.28
N GLY A 62 -5.37 -12.38 1.78
CA GLY A 62 -5.65 -11.56 2.95
C GLY A 62 -5.51 -10.05 2.72
N ILE A 63 -5.46 -9.29 3.80
CA ILE A 63 -5.45 -7.82 3.79
C ILE A 63 -4.21 -7.28 3.09
N ALA A 64 -3.04 -7.87 3.32
CA ALA A 64 -1.78 -7.42 2.69
C ALA A 64 -1.87 -7.45 1.15
N THR A 65 -2.50 -8.47 0.58
CA THR A 65 -2.64 -8.63 -0.87
C THR A 65 -3.82 -7.83 -1.41
N ASN A 66 -5.02 -7.92 -0.78
CA ASN A 66 -6.22 -7.28 -1.30
C ASN A 66 -6.23 -5.76 -1.17
N ILE A 67 -5.60 -5.24 -0.12
CA ILE A 67 -5.65 -3.83 0.25
C ILE A 67 -4.24 -3.27 0.31
N GLY A 68 -3.34 -3.95 1.01
CA GLY A 68 -1.99 -3.48 1.28
C GLY A 68 -1.16 -3.26 0.03
N ILE A 69 -1.34 -4.07 -1.00
CA ILE A 69 -0.57 -3.99 -2.25
C ILE A 69 -0.56 -2.58 -2.83
N HIS A 70 -1.67 -1.85 -2.79
CA HIS A 70 -1.76 -0.50 -3.34
C HIS A 70 -0.90 0.50 -2.56
N PHE A 71 -0.91 0.39 -1.24
CA PHE A 71 -0.11 1.25 -0.36
C PHE A 71 1.37 0.86 -0.37
N PHE A 72 1.67 -0.42 -0.37
CA PHE A 72 3.04 -0.89 -0.45
C PHE A 72 3.68 -0.51 -1.80
N ASP A 73 2.93 -0.59 -2.88
CA ASP A 73 3.39 -0.15 -4.19
C ASP A 73 3.67 1.36 -4.22
N MET A 74 2.79 2.16 -3.67
CA MET A 74 2.96 3.60 -3.52
C MET A 74 4.23 3.93 -2.71
N LEU A 75 4.42 3.27 -1.57
CA LEU A 75 5.59 3.48 -0.70
C LEU A 75 6.89 3.11 -1.41
N LEU A 76 6.93 1.95 -2.06
CA LEU A 76 8.13 1.52 -2.81
C LEU A 76 8.45 2.44 -3.97
N TRP A 77 7.43 2.91 -4.69
CA TRP A 77 7.61 3.84 -5.79
C TRP A 77 8.18 5.19 -5.33
N ILE A 78 7.79 5.67 -4.14
CA ILE A 78 8.23 6.96 -3.62
C ILE A 78 9.58 6.84 -2.93
N PHE A 79 9.77 5.85 -2.04
CA PHE A 79 10.87 5.80 -1.07
C PHE A 79 11.92 4.72 -1.35
N GLY A 80 11.77 3.99 -2.44
CA GLY A 80 12.74 2.99 -2.87
C GLY A 80 12.52 1.59 -2.30
N ALA A 81 13.53 0.74 -2.43
CA ALA A 81 13.45 -0.68 -2.14
C ALA A 81 13.37 -0.98 -0.63
N VAL A 82 12.85 -2.16 -0.30
CA VAL A 82 12.77 -2.67 1.08
C VAL A 82 14.15 -3.10 1.56
N LYS A 83 14.56 -2.58 2.72
CA LYS A 83 15.74 -3.02 3.48
C LYS A 83 15.36 -3.97 4.62
N LYS A 84 14.22 -3.72 5.28
CA LYS A 84 13.71 -4.56 6.37
C LYS A 84 12.18 -4.57 6.34
N ASN A 85 11.60 -5.74 6.62
CA ASN A 85 10.16 -5.92 6.76
C ASN A 85 9.89 -6.69 8.05
N ILE A 86 9.09 -6.10 8.94
CA ILE A 86 8.65 -6.70 10.20
C ILE A 86 7.14 -6.66 10.23
N VAL A 87 6.51 -7.80 10.54
CA VAL A 87 5.06 -7.91 10.70
C VAL A 87 4.76 -8.15 12.17
N HIS A 88 3.99 -7.24 12.77
CA HIS A 88 3.58 -7.32 14.19
C HIS A 88 2.19 -7.91 14.36
N ILE A 89 1.31 -7.67 13.39
CA ILE A 89 -0.08 -8.18 13.40
C ILE A 89 -0.39 -8.74 12.02
N HIS A 90 -0.92 -9.96 12.01
CA HIS A 90 -1.44 -10.58 10.82
C HIS A 90 -2.68 -11.40 11.17
N ALA A 91 -3.84 -10.76 11.16
CA ALA A 91 -5.15 -11.34 11.49
C ALA A 91 -6.08 -11.29 10.26
N HIS A 92 -7.23 -11.94 10.37
CA HIS A 92 -8.22 -11.99 9.29
C HIS A 92 -8.83 -10.61 8.97
N ASP A 93 -8.84 -9.69 9.94
CA ASP A 93 -9.47 -8.36 9.84
C ASP A 93 -8.48 -7.20 9.91
N ARG A 94 -7.20 -7.45 10.21
CA ARG A 94 -6.17 -6.41 10.37
C ARG A 94 -4.76 -6.95 10.17
N ALA A 95 -3.89 -6.05 9.77
CA ALA A 95 -2.47 -6.31 9.65
C ALA A 95 -1.67 -5.03 10.01
N ALA A 96 -0.53 -5.20 10.66
CA ALA A 96 0.34 -4.10 11.02
C ALA A 96 1.81 -4.52 10.99
N GLY A 97 2.68 -3.54 10.78
CA GLY A 97 4.09 -3.81 10.79
C GLY A 97 4.94 -2.57 10.56
N TYR A 98 6.20 -2.83 10.31
CA TYR A 98 7.20 -1.83 10.03
C TYR A 98 7.97 -2.19 8.76
N LEU A 99 8.22 -1.18 7.93
CA LEU A 99 9.06 -1.28 6.74
C LEU A 99 10.20 -0.27 6.86
N GLN A 100 11.42 -0.74 6.68
CA GLN A 100 12.55 0.12 6.39
C GLN A 100 12.78 0.09 4.89
N LEU A 101 12.65 1.24 4.25
CA LEU A 101 12.92 1.47 2.84
C LEU A 101 14.24 2.21 2.65
N GLU A 102 14.67 2.40 1.41
CA GLU A 102 15.90 3.17 1.14
C GLU A 102 15.87 4.58 1.71
N LYS A 103 14.70 5.26 1.59
CA LYS A 103 14.49 6.64 2.02
C LYS A 103 13.41 6.83 3.09
N ALA A 104 12.90 5.76 3.70
CA ALA A 104 11.86 5.90 4.73
C ALA A 104 11.84 4.77 5.76
N ASN A 105 11.40 5.12 6.95
CA ASN A 105 10.94 4.23 7.99
C ASN A 105 9.42 4.34 8.08
N VAL A 106 8.70 3.24 7.92
CA VAL A 106 7.24 3.25 7.79
C VAL A 106 6.61 2.37 8.85
N LYS A 107 5.82 2.95 9.74
CA LYS A 107 4.87 2.22 10.58
C LYS A 107 3.55 2.17 9.83
N TRP A 108 3.01 0.97 9.61
CA TRP A 108 1.79 0.81 8.85
C TRP A 108 0.76 -0.03 9.59
N PHE A 109 -0.51 0.35 9.43
CA PHE A 109 -1.67 -0.35 9.98
C PHE A 109 -2.81 -0.37 8.95
N LEU A 110 -3.32 -1.58 8.67
CA LEU A 110 -4.42 -1.81 7.74
C LEU A 110 -5.52 -2.59 8.46
N SER A 111 -6.78 -2.20 8.31
CA SER A 111 -7.90 -2.96 8.86
C SER A 111 -9.17 -2.85 8.03
N ILE A 112 -9.94 -3.94 8.06
CA ILE A 112 -11.32 -4.01 7.54
C ILE A 112 -12.36 -4.09 8.66
N ASN A 113 -11.92 -4.00 9.92
CA ASN A 113 -12.79 -4.09 11.07
C ASN A 113 -13.60 -2.79 11.22
N LYS A 114 -14.93 -2.92 11.19
CA LYS A 114 -15.86 -1.81 11.33
C LYS A 114 -15.74 -1.11 12.68
N ASP A 115 -15.42 -1.86 13.75
CA ASP A 115 -15.38 -1.33 15.11
C ASP A 115 -14.22 -0.36 15.36
N LEU A 116 -13.25 -0.31 14.44
CA LEU A 116 -12.10 0.60 14.48
C LEU A 116 -12.35 1.92 13.73
N ILE A 117 -13.53 2.08 13.14
CA ILE A 117 -13.90 3.27 12.36
C ILE A 117 -15.04 3.98 13.08
N SER A 118 -14.98 5.32 13.18
CA SER A 118 -16.07 6.10 13.73
C SER A 118 -17.38 5.88 12.94
N THR A 119 -18.52 5.96 13.62
CA THR A 119 -19.85 5.59 13.10
C THR A 119 -20.25 6.33 11.82
N ASP A 120 -19.68 7.49 11.56
CA ASP A 120 -20.07 8.38 10.46
C ASP A 120 -19.23 8.17 9.18
N GLN A 121 -18.20 7.32 9.23
CA GLN A 121 -17.30 7.09 8.11
C GLN A 121 -17.16 5.59 7.83
N ASN A 122 -17.14 5.21 6.55
CA ASN A 122 -16.85 3.84 6.13
C ASN A 122 -15.37 3.60 5.83
N VAL A 123 -14.59 4.67 5.70
CA VAL A 123 -13.16 4.63 5.33
C VAL A 123 -12.41 5.74 6.05
N HIS A 124 -11.28 5.36 6.63
CA HIS A 124 -10.30 6.30 7.17
C HIS A 124 -8.95 6.07 6.50
N ARG A 125 -8.36 7.12 5.98
CA ARG A 125 -7.01 7.12 5.36
C ARG A 125 -6.17 8.19 6.04
N SER A 126 -5.00 7.79 6.49
CA SER A 126 -4.03 8.70 7.09
C SER A 126 -2.64 8.35 6.57
N LEU A 127 -1.96 9.33 6.02
CA LEU A 127 -0.56 9.28 5.63
C LEU A 127 0.14 10.47 6.29
N GLU A 128 0.89 10.19 7.34
CA GLU A 128 1.67 11.19 8.07
C GLU A 128 3.14 11.04 7.70
N ILE A 129 3.80 12.14 7.36
CA ILE A 129 5.23 12.18 7.00
C ILE A 129 5.90 13.26 7.82
N GLU A 130 6.90 12.91 8.63
CA GLU A 130 7.59 13.85 9.55
C GLU A 130 6.59 14.59 10.48
N GLY A 131 5.51 13.94 10.89
CA GLY A 131 4.46 14.54 11.71
C GLY A 131 3.42 15.37 10.95
N GLU A 132 3.60 15.60 9.65
CA GLU A 132 2.65 16.33 8.81
C GLU A 132 1.70 15.39 8.09
N GLN A 133 0.40 15.67 8.16
CA GLN A 133 -0.62 14.91 7.43
C GLN A 133 -0.59 15.28 5.94
N ILE A 134 -0.47 14.27 5.11
CA ILE A 134 -0.68 14.41 3.67
C ILE A 134 -2.17 14.26 3.39
N ASP A 135 -2.75 15.22 2.68
CA ASP A 135 -4.15 15.13 2.25
C ASP A 135 -4.33 13.93 1.31
N PHE A 136 -5.03 12.94 1.82
CA PHE A 136 -5.33 11.67 1.16
C PHE A 136 -6.83 11.36 1.25
N SER A 137 -7.66 12.41 1.40
CA SER A 137 -9.12 12.32 1.55
C SER A 137 -9.85 12.34 0.20
N SER A 138 -9.32 13.07 -0.78
CA SER A 138 -9.89 13.29 -2.11
C SER A 138 -8.92 12.86 -3.22
N GLY A 139 -9.30 13.04 -4.48
CA GLY A 139 -8.42 12.76 -5.64
C GLY A 139 -8.41 11.31 -6.09
N PHE A 140 -9.33 10.47 -5.59
CA PHE A 140 -9.46 9.07 -6.00
C PHE A 140 -10.36 8.86 -7.22
N GLU A 141 -11.12 9.91 -7.57
CA GLU A 141 -11.98 9.89 -8.72
C GLU A 141 -11.13 9.66 -9.99
N ASP A 142 -11.63 8.85 -10.87
CA ASP A 142 -11.03 8.56 -12.18
C ASP A 142 -9.63 7.91 -12.18
N LEU A 143 -9.06 7.53 -11.03
CA LEU A 143 -7.74 6.90 -11.01
C LEU A 143 -7.72 5.56 -11.77
N HIS A 144 -8.82 4.81 -11.74
CA HIS A 144 -8.96 3.59 -12.55
C HIS A 144 -9.08 3.93 -14.04
N THR A 145 -9.88 4.93 -14.40
CA THR A 145 -10.01 5.41 -15.78
C THR A 145 -8.66 5.84 -16.33
N LYS A 146 -7.91 6.67 -15.59
CA LYS A 146 -6.54 7.07 -15.95
C LYS A 146 -5.59 5.87 -16.09
N SER A 147 -5.75 4.84 -15.25
CA SER A 147 -4.97 3.61 -15.36
C SER A 147 -5.26 2.88 -16.67
N TYR A 148 -6.53 2.74 -17.04
CA TYR A 148 -6.92 2.13 -18.32
C TYR A 148 -6.47 2.96 -19.51
N GLU A 149 -6.62 4.27 -19.48
CA GLU A 149 -6.10 5.16 -20.53
C GLU A 149 -4.60 5.01 -20.73
N ASN A 150 -3.83 4.94 -19.62
CA ASN A 150 -2.40 4.67 -19.68
C ASN A 150 -2.08 3.30 -20.30
N ILE A 151 -2.86 2.26 -19.98
CA ILE A 151 -2.69 0.92 -20.54
C ILE A 151 -2.93 0.95 -22.06
N ILE A 152 -4.02 1.56 -22.50
CA ILE A 152 -4.39 1.69 -23.93
C ILE A 152 -3.28 2.44 -24.69
N ASN A 153 -2.72 3.48 -24.08
CA ASN A 153 -1.62 4.28 -24.63
C ASN A 153 -0.23 3.64 -24.47
N GLY A 154 -0.14 2.40 -24.01
CA GLY A 154 1.13 1.68 -23.81
C GLY A 154 1.98 2.15 -22.62
N LYS A 155 1.42 3.02 -21.75
CA LYS A 155 2.07 3.62 -20.57
C LYS A 155 1.64 2.97 -19.24
N GLY A 156 0.91 1.87 -19.26
CA GLY A 156 0.48 1.14 -18.05
C GLY A 156 1.67 0.55 -17.29
N PHE A 157 1.47 0.29 -15.99
CA PHE A 157 2.50 -0.29 -15.13
C PHE A 157 2.68 -1.77 -15.46
N GLN A 158 3.80 -2.10 -16.07
CA GLN A 158 4.15 -3.48 -16.43
C GLN A 158 4.63 -4.27 -15.21
N THR A 159 4.55 -5.59 -15.30
CA THR A 159 4.88 -6.51 -14.20
C THR A 159 6.32 -6.33 -13.69
N ASN A 160 7.29 -6.03 -14.54
CA ASN A 160 8.68 -5.79 -14.12
C ASN A 160 8.79 -4.58 -13.17
N VAL A 161 7.96 -3.56 -13.34
CA VAL A 161 7.94 -2.35 -12.49
C VAL A 161 7.19 -2.58 -11.17
N THR A 162 6.21 -3.47 -11.18
CA THR A 162 5.33 -3.74 -10.03
C THR A 162 5.71 -5.00 -9.25
N LYS A 163 6.64 -5.79 -9.77
CA LYS A 163 7.12 -7.02 -9.14
C LYS A 163 7.58 -6.82 -7.68
N PRO A 164 8.37 -5.79 -7.32
CA PRO A 164 8.78 -5.58 -5.93
C PRO A 164 7.60 -5.43 -4.96
N SER A 165 6.53 -4.78 -5.40
CA SER A 165 5.32 -4.58 -4.58
C SER A 165 4.56 -5.88 -4.36
N ILE A 166 4.49 -6.73 -5.38
CA ILE A 166 3.89 -8.06 -5.32
C ILE A 166 4.72 -8.96 -4.39
N GLU A 167 6.04 -8.92 -4.52
CA GLU A 167 6.96 -9.66 -3.66
C GLU A 167 6.85 -9.23 -2.19
N LEU A 168 6.75 -7.92 -1.93
CA LEU A 168 6.55 -7.42 -0.57
C LEU A 168 5.21 -7.88 0.01
N ALA A 169 4.11 -7.78 -0.74
CA ALA A 169 2.80 -8.27 -0.28
C ALA A 169 2.85 -9.79 0.02
N TYR A 170 3.55 -10.57 -0.80
CA TYR A 170 3.77 -11.99 -0.56
C TYR A 170 4.60 -12.25 0.70
N GLN A 171 5.69 -11.49 0.92
CA GLN A 171 6.51 -11.60 2.13
C GLN A 171 5.71 -11.27 3.38
N ILE A 172 4.92 -10.18 3.37
CA ILE A 172 4.08 -9.79 4.51
C ILE A 172 3.03 -10.88 4.80
N ARG A 173 2.39 -11.42 3.77
CA ARG A 173 1.39 -12.49 3.91
C ARG A 173 1.96 -13.75 4.59
N ASN A 174 3.21 -14.08 4.32
CA ASN A 174 3.86 -15.31 4.79
C ASN A 174 4.84 -15.06 5.95
N ALA A 175 4.91 -13.83 6.46
CA ALA A 175 5.81 -13.50 7.55
C ALA A 175 5.38 -14.14 8.87
N LEU A 176 6.35 -14.53 9.67
CA LEU A 176 6.12 -14.82 11.07
C LEU A 176 5.90 -13.49 11.82
N ILE A 177 4.97 -13.51 12.77
CA ILE A 177 4.73 -12.36 13.63
C ILE A 177 5.94 -12.15 14.52
N SER A 178 6.39 -10.91 14.65
CA SER A 178 7.54 -10.52 15.44
C SER A 178 7.15 -9.53 16.55
N ASP A 179 7.64 -9.76 17.74
CA ASP A 179 7.53 -8.85 18.89
C ASP A 179 8.69 -7.83 18.94
N GLU A 180 9.49 -7.75 17.87
CA GLU A 180 10.63 -6.82 17.80
C GLU A 180 10.15 -5.37 17.96
N ILE A 181 10.58 -4.72 19.05
CA ILE A 181 10.30 -3.31 19.31
C ILE A 181 11.28 -2.47 18.49
N ILE A 182 10.74 -1.67 17.58
CA ILE A 182 11.53 -0.67 16.85
C ILE A 182 11.64 0.56 17.74
N ASN A 183 12.74 0.67 18.45
CA ASN A 183 13.11 1.89 19.18
C ASN A 183 13.43 2.98 18.14
N GLN A 184 12.77 4.12 18.27
CA GLN A 184 13.07 5.35 17.52
C GLN A 184 14.03 6.22 18.29
#